data_c5be3d35124aa9ae13efb5ec5c8e1ab2
#
_entry.id   c5be3d35124aa9ae13efb5ec5c8e1ab2
#
_cell.length_a   1.000
_cell.length_b   1.000
_cell.length_c   1.000
_cell.angle_alpha   90.00
_cell.angle_beta   90.00
_cell.angle_gamma   90.00
#
_symmetry.space_group_name_H-M   'P 1'
#
loop_
_entity.id
_entity.type
_entity.pdbx_description
1 polymer ?
#
loop_
_entity_poly.entity_id
_entity_poly.type
_entity_poly.pdbx_seq_one_letter_code
_entity_poly.pdbx_strand_id
1 'polypeptide(L)'
;TIEAGMILHQQLLSGAAERVLIIVPETLQHQWLVEMLRRFNLRFALFDDERYAEAQHDAYNPFDTEQLVICSLDFARRSKQRLEHLCEAEWDLLVVDEAHHLVWSEDAPSREYQAIEQLAEHVPGVLLLTATPEQLGMESHFARLRLLDPNRFHDFAQFVEEQKNYRPVADAVAMLLAGNKLSNDELNMLGEMIGEQDIEPLLQAANSDSEDAQSARQELVSMLMDRHGTSRVLFRNTRNGVKGFPKRELHTIKLPLPTQYQTAIKVSGIMGARKSAEDRARDMLYPERIYQEFEGDNATWWNFDPRVEWLMGYLTSHRSQKVLVI
;
A
#
# COMPACT_ATOMS: atom_id res chain seq x y z
N THR A 1 8.49 5.32 -4.84
CA THR A 1 9.88 5.22 -5.34
C THR A 1 10.80 6.29 -4.76
N ILE A 2 10.43 7.60 -4.82
CA ILE A 2 11.33 8.69 -4.37
C ILE A 2 11.58 8.63 -2.85
N GLU A 3 10.56 8.48 -2.03
CA GLU A 3 10.70 8.35 -0.57
C GLU A 3 11.56 7.15 -0.19
N ALA A 4 11.32 6.00 -0.83
CA ALA A 4 12.17 4.83 -0.64
C ALA A 4 13.63 5.11 -1.06
N GLY A 5 13.84 5.79 -2.19
CA GLY A 5 15.18 6.18 -2.63
C GLY A 5 15.90 7.09 -1.63
N MET A 6 15.19 8.00 -0.95
CA MET A 6 15.77 8.84 0.12
C MET A 6 16.19 7.99 1.32
N ILE A 7 15.36 7.03 1.73
CA ILE A 7 15.69 6.10 2.83
C ILE A 7 16.89 5.25 2.46
N LEU A 8 16.89 4.63 1.27
CA LEU A 8 18.01 3.83 0.76
C LEU A 8 19.31 4.61 0.72
N HIS A 9 19.26 5.82 0.16
CA HIS A 9 20.44 6.68 0.08
C HIS A 9 21.01 7.03 1.46
N GLN A 10 20.14 7.32 2.43
CA GLN A 10 20.55 7.59 3.82
C GLN A 10 21.16 6.35 4.48
N GLN A 11 20.55 5.16 4.32
CA GLN A 11 21.03 3.92 4.91
C GLN A 11 22.40 3.52 4.34
N LEU A 12 22.57 3.62 3.01
CA LEU A 12 23.83 3.32 2.34
C LEU A 12 24.94 4.33 2.70
N LEU A 13 24.61 5.63 2.78
CA LEU A 13 25.61 6.66 3.15
C LEU A 13 26.05 6.57 4.61
N SER A 14 25.16 6.17 5.51
CA SER A 14 25.48 6.00 6.94
C SER A 14 26.23 4.69 7.23
N GLY A 15 26.30 3.76 6.26
CA GLY A 15 26.82 2.41 6.46
C GLY A 15 25.90 1.51 7.28
N ALA A 16 24.62 1.91 7.46
CA ALA A 16 23.63 1.08 8.12
C ALA A 16 23.09 -0.05 7.21
N ALA A 17 23.27 0.08 5.91
CA ALA A 17 23.06 -0.98 4.93
C ALA A 17 24.15 -0.92 3.88
N GLU A 18 24.62 -2.09 3.46
CA GLU A 18 25.59 -2.26 2.37
C GLU A 18 24.99 -3.06 1.22
N ARG A 19 24.13 -4.04 1.55
CA ARG A 19 23.47 -4.92 0.58
C ARG A 19 21.96 -4.70 0.58
N VAL A 20 21.40 -4.36 -0.59
CA VAL A 20 19.97 -4.03 -0.73
C VAL A 20 19.32 -4.85 -1.83
N LEU A 21 18.22 -5.49 -1.49
CA LEU A 21 17.34 -6.17 -2.44
C LEU A 21 16.06 -5.37 -2.62
N ILE A 22 15.73 -5.02 -3.85
CA ILE A 22 14.45 -4.39 -4.22
C ILE A 22 13.61 -5.37 -5.04
N ILE A 23 12.44 -5.71 -4.56
CA ILE A 23 11.46 -6.55 -5.25
C ILE A 23 10.32 -5.66 -5.74
N VAL A 24 10.11 -5.65 -7.05
CA VAL A 24 9.10 -4.82 -7.72
C VAL A 24 8.33 -5.63 -8.77
N PRO A 25 7.13 -5.21 -9.17
CA PRO A 25 6.49 -5.75 -10.36
C PRO A 25 7.39 -5.62 -11.59
N GLU A 26 7.38 -6.63 -12.48
CA GLU A 26 8.24 -6.66 -13.68
C GLU A 26 8.11 -5.36 -14.51
N THR A 27 6.91 -4.83 -14.63
CA THR A 27 6.63 -3.59 -15.37
C THR A 27 7.27 -2.34 -14.76
N LEU A 28 7.66 -2.36 -13.48
CA LEU A 28 8.25 -1.22 -12.77
C LEU A 28 9.77 -1.31 -12.64
N GLN A 29 10.40 -2.43 -12.99
CA GLN A 29 11.84 -2.65 -12.82
C GLN A 29 12.68 -1.56 -13.50
N HIS A 30 12.43 -1.26 -14.77
CA HIS A 30 13.17 -0.23 -15.49
C HIS A 30 12.94 1.17 -14.94
N GLN A 31 11.72 1.47 -14.47
CA GLN A 31 11.44 2.74 -13.82
C GLN A 31 12.27 2.88 -12.54
N TRP A 32 12.33 1.86 -11.71
CA TRP A 32 13.14 1.85 -10.50
C TRP A 32 14.64 2.03 -10.79
N LEU A 33 15.18 1.31 -11.77
CA LEU A 33 16.59 1.48 -12.19
C LEU A 33 16.90 2.92 -12.59
N VAL A 34 16.05 3.51 -13.42
CA VAL A 34 16.25 4.89 -13.91
C VAL A 34 16.12 5.90 -12.79
N GLU A 35 15.13 5.76 -11.90
CA GLU A 35 14.92 6.68 -10.77
C GLU A 35 16.08 6.60 -9.77
N MET A 36 16.53 5.39 -9.40
CA MET A 36 17.64 5.18 -8.49
C MET A 36 18.93 5.78 -9.05
N LEU A 37 19.23 5.54 -10.33
CA LEU A 37 20.42 6.07 -10.96
C LEU A 37 20.37 7.61 -11.09
N ARG A 38 19.27 8.16 -11.61
CA ARG A 38 19.20 9.60 -11.94
C ARG A 38 19.07 10.50 -10.72
N ARG A 39 18.34 10.06 -9.69
CA ARG A 39 18.04 10.92 -8.53
C ARG A 39 19.01 10.70 -7.37
N PHE A 40 19.50 9.48 -7.22
CA PHE A 40 20.29 9.09 -6.04
C PHE A 40 21.70 8.61 -6.42
N ASN A 41 22.03 8.52 -7.71
CA ASN A 41 23.29 7.96 -8.21
C ASN A 41 23.57 6.54 -7.69
N LEU A 42 22.51 5.77 -7.43
CA LEU A 42 22.59 4.38 -7.00
C LEU A 42 22.45 3.46 -8.23
N ARG A 43 23.46 2.61 -8.43
CA ARG A 43 23.48 1.66 -9.54
C ARG A 43 23.05 0.29 -9.06
N PHE A 44 21.81 -0.06 -9.36
CA PHE A 44 21.27 -1.37 -9.09
C PHE A 44 21.49 -2.29 -10.29
N ALA A 45 21.80 -3.56 -10.02
CA ALA A 45 21.82 -4.63 -11.00
C ALA A 45 20.42 -5.24 -11.14
N LEU A 46 19.91 -5.32 -12.36
CA LEU A 46 18.67 -6.04 -12.65
C LEU A 46 18.98 -7.53 -12.75
N PHE A 47 18.35 -8.35 -11.91
CA PHE A 47 18.43 -9.80 -11.99
C PHE A 47 17.18 -10.35 -12.69
N ASP A 48 17.43 -10.95 -13.83
CA ASP A 48 16.51 -11.76 -14.61
C ASP A 48 17.09 -13.18 -14.78
N ASP A 49 16.43 -14.01 -15.58
CA ASP A 49 16.86 -15.39 -15.79
C ASP A 49 18.25 -15.50 -16.47
N GLU A 50 18.55 -14.60 -17.39
CA GLU A 50 19.80 -14.58 -18.15
C GLU A 50 20.95 -14.21 -17.20
N ARG A 51 20.83 -13.10 -16.48
CA ARG A 51 21.84 -12.66 -15.53
C ARG A 51 22.06 -13.65 -14.38
N TYR A 52 20.99 -14.27 -13.90
CA TYR A 52 21.10 -15.29 -12.86
C TYR A 52 21.89 -16.50 -13.34
N ALA A 53 21.63 -16.97 -14.58
CA ALA A 53 22.38 -18.07 -15.17
C ALA A 53 23.85 -17.73 -15.41
N GLU A 54 24.17 -16.52 -15.87
CA GLU A 54 25.54 -16.05 -16.01
C GLU A 54 26.26 -16.01 -14.67
N ALA A 55 25.64 -15.41 -13.63
CA ALA A 55 26.24 -15.27 -12.29
C ALA A 55 26.49 -16.62 -11.60
N GLN A 56 25.75 -17.69 -11.93
CA GLN A 56 25.99 -19.05 -11.44
C GLN A 56 27.35 -19.61 -11.83
N HIS A 57 27.98 -19.08 -12.87
CA HIS A 57 29.33 -19.49 -13.28
C HIS A 57 30.43 -18.83 -12.43
N ASP A 58 30.13 -17.67 -11.84
CA ASP A 58 31.12 -16.83 -11.18
C ASP A 58 31.09 -16.98 -9.66
N ALA A 59 29.98 -17.35 -9.04
CA ALA A 59 29.81 -17.46 -7.61
C ALA A 59 28.94 -18.66 -7.21
N TYR A 60 29.13 -19.17 -6.00
CA TYR A 60 28.27 -20.22 -5.41
C TYR A 60 26.83 -19.72 -5.26
N ASN A 61 26.66 -18.50 -4.76
CA ASN A 61 25.38 -17.80 -4.76
C ASN A 61 25.43 -16.66 -5.79
N PRO A 62 24.63 -16.71 -6.84
CA PRO A 62 24.62 -15.69 -7.90
C PRO A 62 24.40 -14.26 -7.41
N PHE A 63 23.68 -14.08 -6.31
CA PHE A 63 23.38 -12.76 -5.76
C PHE A 63 24.56 -12.14 -4.98
N ASP A 64 25.60 -12.89 -4.68
CA ASP A 64 26.82 -12.36 -4.04
C ASP A 64 27.68 -11.54 -5.00
N THR A 65 27.41 -11.63 -6.30
CA THR A 65 28.11 -10.84 -7.32
C THR A 65 27.79 -9.36 -7.28
N GLU A 66 26.68 -8.96 -6.64
CA GLU A 66 26.20 -7.57 -6.60
C GLU A 66 25.69 -7.17 -5.22
N GLN A 67 25.93 -5.94 -4.82
CA GLN A 67 25.46 -5.39 -3.54
C GLN A 67 24.03 -4.83 -3.65
N LEU A 68 23.69 -4.23 -4.79
CA LEU A 68 22.41 -3.57 -5.01
C LEU A 68 21.65 -4.26 -6.13
N VAL A 69 20.61 -4.99 -5.77
CA VAL A 69 19.86 -5.85 -6.70
C VAL A 69 18.40 -5.41 -6.81
N ILE A 70 17.88 -5.42 -8.04
CA ILE A 70 16.45 -5.33 -8.34
C ILE A 70 16.03 -6.59 -9.06
N CYS A 71 14.93 -7.20 -8.62
CA CYS A 71 14.30 -8.30 -9.34
C CYS A 71 12.77 -8.25 -9.23
N SER A 72 12.07 -9.07 -10.00
CA SER A 72 10.63 -9.25 -9.82
C SER A 72 10.32 -10.36 -8.83
N LEU A 73 9.15 -10.30 -8.19
CA LEU A 73 8.70 -11.36 -7.30
C LEU A 73 8.48 -12.67 -8.06
N ASP A 74 8.01 -12.60 -9.30
CA ASP A 74 7.87 -13.79 -10.17
C ASP A 74 9.20 -14.43 -10.49
N PHE A 75 10.23 -13.64 -10.73
CA PHE A 75 11.60 -14.13 -10.88
C PHE A 75 12.09 -14.79 -9.59
N ALA A 76 11.94 -14.14 -8.44
CA ALA A 76 12.41 -14.64 -7.14
C ALA A 76 11.82 -16.01 -6.78
N ARG A 77 10.51 -16.21 -7.04
CA ARG A 77 9.77 -17.44 -6.69
C ARG A 77 9.76 -18.52 -7.78
N ARG A 78 10.38 -18.29 -8.93
CA ARG A 78 10.34 -19.21 -10.08
C ARG A 78 10.91 -20.60 -9.77
N SER A 79 11.89 -20.68 -8.88
CA SER A 79 12.40 -21.94 -8.35
C SER A 79 12.71 -21.84 -6.85
N LYS A 80 12.62 -22.97 -6.16
CA LYS A 80 12.95 -23.05 -4.72
C LYS A 80 14.42 -22.67 -4.47
N GLN A 81 15.34 -23.18 -5.30
CA GLN A 81 16.76 -22.86 -5.21
C GLN A 81 17.05 -21.36 -5.32
N ARG A 82 16.33 -20.65 -6.21
CA ARG A 82 16.51 -19.22 -6.39
C ARG A 82 16.09 -18.43 -5.15
N LEU A 83 14.97 -18.82 -4.54
CA LEU A 83 14.50 -18.22 -3.31
C LEU A 83 15.46 -18.52 -2.15
N GLU A 84 16.01 -19.76 -2.07
CA GLU A 84 17.04 -20.13 -1.12
C GLU A 84 18.30 -19.26 -1.28
N HIS A 85 18.81 -19.09 -2.51
CA HIS A 85 19.94 -18.20 -2.77
C HIS A 85 19.65 -16.74 -2.39
N LEU A 86 18.44 -16.25 -2.60
CA LEU A 86 18.04 -14.89 -2.16
C LEU A 86 18.06 -14.77 -0.63
N CYS A 87 17.58 -15.79 0.10
CA CYS A 87 17.58 -15.80 1.55
C CYS A 87 19.02 -15.89 2.12
N GLU A 88 19.92 -16.60 1.44
CA GLU A 88 21.32 -16.81 1.86
C GLU A 88 22.25 -15.63 1.53
N ALA A 89 21.79 -14.68 0.72
CA ALA A 89 22.64 -13.60 0.19
C ALA A 89 22.89 -12.43 1.18
N GLU A 90 22.57 -12.58 2.46
CA GLU A 90 22.88 -11.64 3.56
C GLU A 90 22.52 -10.17 3.24
N TRP A 91 21.27 -9.92 2.86
CA TRP A 91 20.76 -8.56 2.62
C TRP A 91 20.58 -7.79 3.93
N ASP A 92 20.98 -6.52 3.95
CA ASP A 92 20.71 -5.62 5.09
C ASP A 92 19.33 -4.99 5.01
N LEU A 93 18.84 -4.77 3.79
CA LEU A 93 17.54 -4.11 3.56
C LEU A 93 16.79 -4.75 2.37
N LEU A 94 15.58 -5.17 2.65
CA LEU A 94 14.60 -5.63 1.65
C LEU A 94 13.58 -4.53 1.40
N VAL A 95 13.41 -4.13 0.15
CA VAL A 95 12.35 -3.20 -0.29
C VAL A 95 11.37 -3.96 -1.16
N VAL A 96 10.09 -3.93 -0.82
CA VAL A 96 9.02 -4.55 -1.62
C VAL A 96 8.05 -3.47 -2.07
N ASP A 97 7.97 -3.24 -3.38
CA ASP A 97 7.01 -2.30 -3.96
C ASP A 97 5.69 -3.00 -4.28
N GLU A 98 4.61 -2.21 -4.28
CA GLU A 98 3.25 -2.68 -4.48
C GLU A 98 2.86 -3.83 -3.53
N ALA A 99 3.28 -3.71 -2.26
CA ALA A 99 3.06 -4.74 -1.24
C ALA A 99 1.56 -5.08 -1.00
N HIS A 100 0.64 -4.33 -1.61
CA HIS A 100 -0.78 -4.67 -1.60
C HIS A 100 -1.13 -5.93 -2.42
N HIS A 101 -0.23 -6.38 -3.29
CA HIS A 101 -0.39 -7.65 -4.01
C HIS A 101 -0.06 -8.89 -3.16
N LEU A 102 0.54 -8.71 -1.99
CA LEU A 102 0.80 -9.80 -1.05
C LEU A 102 -0.49 -10.22 -0.33
N VAL A 103 -1.23 -11.12 -0.95
CA VAL A 103 -2.50 -11.61 -0.42
C VAL A 103 -2.24 -12.65 0.66
N TRP A 104 -2.90 -12.50 1.79
CA TRP A 104 -2.79 -13.40 2.93
C TRP A 104 -4.17 -13.73 3.49
N SER A 105 -4.34 -14.96 3.91
CA SER A 105 -5.42 -15.40 4.79
C SER A 105 -4.85 -16.41 5.78
N GLU A 106 -5.49 -16.58 6.92
CA GLU A 106 -5.00 -17.45 7.99
C GLU A 106 -4.84 -18.91 7.51
N ASP A 107 -5.79 -19.40 6.70
CA ASP A 107 -5.79 -20.77 6.20
C ASP A 107 -4.90 -20.99 4.97
N ALA A 108 -4.69 -19.97 4.13
CA ALA A 108 -4.03 -20.13 2.85
C ALA A 108 -3.34 -18.84 2.38
N PRO A 109 -2.18 -18.48 2.93
CA PRO A 109 -1.39 -17.36 2.43
C PRO A 109 -0.92 -17.61 1.00
N SER A 110 -0.92 -16.55 0.18
CA SER A 110 -0.47 -16.65 -1.22
C SER A 110 1.01 -17.05 -1.30
N ARG A 111 1.41 -17.66 -2.42
CA ARG A 111 2.81 -18.02 -2.65
C ARG A 111 3.72 -16.78 -2.70
N GLU A 112 3.18 -15.66 -3.17
CA GLU A 112 3.81 -14.36 -3.18
C GLU A 112 4.15 -13.89 -1.76
N TYR A 113 3.16 -13.96 -0.88
CA TYR A 113 3.34 -13.62 0.53
C TYR A 113 4.36 -14.51 1.21
N GLN A 114 4.24 -15.84 1.04
CA GLN A 114 5.17 -16.82 1.63
C GLN A 114 6.63 -16.59 1.20
N ALA A 115 6.86 -16.24 -0.06
CA ALA A 115 8.21 -15.94 -0.54
C ALA A 115 8.79 -14.68 0.12
N ILE A 116 7.98 -13.63 0.28
CA ILE A 116 8.42 -12.40 0.97
C ILE A 116 8.59 -12.65 2.48
N GLU A 117 7.73 -13.46 3.11
CA GLU A 117 7.85 -13.84 4.52
C GLU A 117 9.18 -14.56 4.78
N GLN A 118 9.54 -15.54 3.95
CA GLN A 118 10.83 -16.22 4.04
C GLN A 118 12.02 -15.26 3.88
N LEU A 119 11.95 -14.32 2.94
CA LEU A 119 13.00 -13.31 2.77
C LEU A 119 13.08 -12.37 3.98
N ALA A 120 11.94 -11.90 4.48
CA ALA A 120 11.88 -10.96 5.59
C ALA A 120 12.44 -11.55 6.90
N GLU A 121 12.34 -12.87 7.10
CA GLU A 121 12.92 -13.56 8.24
C GLU A 121 14.47 -13.53 8.25
N HIS A 122 15.10 -13.35 7.07
CA HIS A 122 16.56 -13.36 6.92
C HIS A 122 17.16 -11.96 6.77
N VAL A 123 16.33 -10.91 6.70
CA VAL A 123 16.80 -9.54 6.45
C VAL A 123 16.47 -8.64 7.64
N PRO A 124 17.47 -7.95 8.23
CA PRO A 124 17.25 -7.11 9.42
C PRO A 124 16.34 -5.92 9.17
N GLY A 125 16.28 -5.38 7.94
CA GLY A 125 15.47 -4.24 7.59
C GLY A 125 14.49 -4.55 6.47
N VAL A 126 13.20 -4.24 6.66
CA VAL A 126 12.14 -4.44 5.65
C VAL A 126 11.39 -3.14 5.40
N LEU A 127 11.27 -2.74 4.15
CA LEU A 127 10.50 -1.58 3.70
C LEU A 127 9.42 -2.01 2.71
N LEU A 128 8.17 -1.93 3.12
CA LEU A 128 7.02 -2.24 2.27
C LEU A 128 6.40 -0.96 1.72
N LEU A 129 6.27 -0.86 0.41
CA LEU A 129 5.67 0.28 -0.26
C LEU A 129 4.29 -0.11 -0.81
N THR A 130 3.30 0.72 -0.56
CA THR A 130 1.94 0.50 -1.06
C THR A 130 1.19 1.82 -1.22
N ALA A 131 0.41 1.94 -2.28
CA ALA A 131 -0.49 3.09 -2.48
C ALA A 131 -1.75 3.00 -1.62
N THR A 132 -2.14 1.78 -1.17
CA THR A 132 -3.45 1.51 -0.55
C THR A 132 -3.31 0.56 0.65
N PRO A 133 -2.77 1.04 1.79
CA PRO A 133 -2.47 0.17 2.92
C PRO A 133 -3.71 -0.49 3.57
N GLU A 134 -4.89 0.11 3.44
CA GLU A 134 -6.11 -0.32 4.16
C GLU A 134 -7.24 -0.85 3.25
N GLN A 135 -7.12 -0.74 1.91
CA GLN A 135 -8.23 -1.04 0.99
C GLN A 135 -8.54 -2.53 0.82
N LEU A 136 -7.63 -3.42 1.20
CA LEU A 136 -7.76 -4.87 0.99
C LEU A 136 -8.23 -5.64 2.24
N GLY A 137 -8.81 -4.95 3.21
CA GLY A 137 -9.35 -5.56 4.43
C GLY A 137 -8.32 -5.80 5.54
N MET A 138 -8.83 -6.28 6.69
CA MET A 138 -8.07 -6.44 7.93
C MET A 138 -6.95 -7.49 7.80
N GLU A 139 -7.22 -8.60 7.11
CA GLU A 139 -6.25 -9.68 6.89
C GLU A 139 -5.01 -9.18 6.14
N SER A 140 -5.22 -8.46 5.04
CA SER A 140 -4.11 -7.90 4.25
C SER A 140 -3.34 -6.81 5.00
N HIS A 141 -3.99 -6.07 5.88
CA HIS A 141 -3.32 -5.09 6.74
C HIS A 141 -2.45 -5.79 7.79
N PHE A 142 -3.03 -6.77 8.50
CA PHE A 142 -2.32 -7.60 9.45
C PHE A 142 -1.11 -8.29 8.84
N ALA A 143 -1.27 -8.89 7.68
CA ALA A 143 -0.20 -9.60 6.97
C ALA A 143 1.03 -8.72 6.71
N ARG A 144 0.83 -7.48 6.29
CA ARG A 144 1.95 -6.54 6.09
C ARG A 144 2.61 -6.12 7.39
N LEU A 145 1.85 -5.90 8.45
CA LEU A 145 2.40 -5.60 9.77
C LEU A 145 3.19 -6.80 10.32
N ARG A 146 2.71 -8.01 10.10
CA ARG A 146 3.41 -9.25 10.47
C ARG A 146 4.75 -9.42 9.77
N LEU A 147 4.87 -9.02 8.50
CA LEU A 147 6.16 -9.00 7.80
C LEU A 147 7.17 -8.02 8.41
N LEU A 148 6.69 -6.92 9.02
CA LEU A 148 7.54 -5.89 9.63
C LEU A 148 7.90 -6.22 11.09
N ASP A 149 6.98 -6.81 11.84
CA ASP A 149 7.17 -7.17 13.25
C ASP A 149 6.38 -8.45 13.58
N PRO A 150 6.93 -9.64 13.25
CA PRO A 150 6.25 -10.91 13.46
C PRO A 150 6.04 -11.24 14.94
N ASN A 151 6.87 -10.68 15.84
CA ASN A 151 6.71 -10.92 17.28
C ASN A 151 5.48 -10.22 17.86
N ARG A 152 5.19 -9.03 17.38
CA ARG A 152 4.01 -8.25 17.79
C ARG A 152 2.74 -8.70 17.08
N PHE A 153 2.82 -8.98 15.78
CA PHE A 153 1.68 -9.32 14.93
C PHE A 153 1.68 -10.81 14.59
N HIS A 154 1.62 -11.67 15.63
CA HIS A 154 1.64 -13.13 15.47
C HIS A 154 0.25 -13.76 15.43
N ASP A 155 -0.76 -13.15 16.02
CA ASP A 155 -2.14 -13.65 16.17
C ASP A 155 -3.14 -12.68 15.53
N PHE A 156 -3.85 -13.16 14.51
CA PHE A 156 -4.84 -12.35 13.78
C PHE A 156 -6.08 -12.04 14.61
N ALA A 157 -6.53 -12.98 15.44
CA ALA A 157 -7.71 -12.77 16.28
C ALA A 157 -7.45 -11.70 17.35
N GLN A 158 -6.25 -11.72 17.95
CA GLN A 158 -5.81 -10.68 18.88
C GLN A 158 -5.72 -9.32 18.18
N PHE A 159 -5.14 -9.26 16.98
CA PHE A 159 -5.06 -8.03 16.19
C PHE A 159 -6.44 -7.44 15.88
N VAL A 160 -7.42 -8.28 15.50
CA VAL A 160 -8.80 -7.84 15.23
C VAL A 160 -9.44 -7.25 16.49
N GLU A 161 -9.18 -7.83 17.66
CA GLU A 161 -9.70 -7.32 18.93
C GLU A 161 -9.04 -5.99 19.32
N GLU A 162 -7.72 -5.86 19.14
CA GLU A 162 -6.99 -4.61 19.34
C GLU A 162 -7.50 -3.49 18.40
N GLN A 163 -7.79 -3.82 17.14
CA GLN A 163 -8.33 -2.85 16.16
C GLN A 163 -9.72 -2.33 16.54
N LYS A 164 -10.56 -3.14 17.19
CA LYS A 164 -11.85 -2.67 17.71
C LYS A 164 -11.67 -1.60 18.80
N ASN A 165 -10.60 -1.71 19.56
CA ASN A 165 -10.24 -0.78 20.64
C ASN A 165 -9.46 0.45 20.13
N TYR A 166 -9.11 0.51 18.85
CA TYR A 166 -8.34 1.62 18.27
C TYR A 166 -9.13 2.93 18.19
N ARG A 167 -10.45 2.86 18.00
CA ARG A 167 -11.29 4.05 17.91
C ARG A 167 -11.30 4.88 19.19
N PRO A 168 -11.43 4.30 20.39
CA PRO A 168 -11.26 5.02 21.65
C PRO A 168 -9.88 5.68 21.79
N VAL A 169 -8.82 5.03 21.34
CA VAL A 169 -7.45 5.58 21.35
C VAL A 169 -7.33 6.79 20.42
N ALA A 170 -7.87 6.71 19.21
CA ALA A 170 -7.88 7.82 18.26
C ALA A 170 -8.67 9.02 18.79
N ASP A 171 -9.81 8.79 19.44
CA ASP A 171 -10.61 9.82 20.07
C ASP A 171 -9.85 10.46 21.26
N ALA A 172 -9.14 9.67 22.07
CA ALA A 172 -8.29 10.14 23.17
C ALA A 172 -7.13 11.02 22.66
N VAL A 173 -6.45 10.61 21.60
CA VAL A 173 -5.40 11.41 20.94
C VAL A 173 -5.97 12.73 20.41
N ALA A 174 -7.14 12.69 19.77
CA ALA A 174 -7.80 13.90 19.26
C ALA A 174 -8.16 14.87 20.39
N MET A 175 -8.63 14.38 21.54
CA MET A 175 -8.92 15.19 22.73
C MET A 175 -7.65 15.86 23.29
N LEU A 176 -6.55 15.11 23.42
CA LEU A 176 -5.27 15.65 23.87
C LEU A 176 -4.74 16.74 22.93
N LEU A 177 -4.83 16.54 21.62
CA LEU A 177 -4.38 17.50 20.60
C LEU A 177 -5.28 18.74 20.51
N ALA A 178 -6.57 18.62 20.83
CA ALA A 178 -7.51 19.77 20.87
C ALA A 178 -7.16 20.79 21.95
N GLY A 179 -6.37 20.41 22.95
CA GLY A 179 -5.87 21.33 23.99
C GLY A 179 -6.90 21.74 25.05
N ASN A 180 -8.08 21.14 25.03
CA ASN A 180 -9.12 21.41 26.01
C ASN A 180 -8.79 20.80 27.38
N LYS A 181 -9.38 21.34 28.46
CA LYS A 181 -9.31 20.69 29.79
C LYS A 181 -10.07 19.39 29.75
N LEU A 182 -9.43 18.34 30.25
CA LEU A 182 -9.99 17.00 30.35
C LEU A 182 -10.79 16.86 31.65
N SER A 183 -11.90 16.15 31.58
CA SER A 183 -12.67 15.76 32.76
C SER A 183 -11.96 14.63 33.53
N ASN A 184 -12.36 14.43 34.79
CA ASN A 184 -11.79 13.33 35.58
C ASN A 184 -12.03 11.95 34.97
N ASP A 185 -13.18 11.75 34.30
CA ASP A 185 -13.49 10.49 33.64
C ASP A 185 -12.57 10.24 32.42
N GLU A 186 -12.25 11.30 31.63
CA GLU A 186 -11.32 11.26 30.53
C GLU A 186 -9.89 11.00 30.99
N LEU A 187 -9.47 11.62 32.13
CA LEU A 187 -8.14 11.36 32.71
C LEU A 187 -8.01 9.91 33.20
N ASN A 188 -9.04 9.37 33.86
CA ASN A 188 -9.05 7.96 34.28
C ASN A 188 -8.99 7.01 33.09
N MET A 189 -9.78 7.28 32.03
CA MET A 189 -9.76 6.50 30.80
C MET A 189 -8.38 6.50 30.14
N LEU A 190 -7.73 7.66 30.06
CA LEU A 190 -6.37 7.78 29.53
C LEU A 190 -5.36 6.99 30.39
N GLY A 191 -5.48 7.06 31.71
CA GLY A 191 -4.65 6.29 32.65
C GLY A 191 -4.78 4.78 32.45
N GLU A 192 -6.00 4.27 32.29
CA GLU A 192 -6.28 2.86 32.00
C GLU A 192 -5.72 2.42 30.63
N MET A 193 -5.87 3.28 29.61
CA MET A 193 -5.36 2.99 28.27
C MET A 193 -3.83 2.92 28.23
N ILE A 194 -3.16 3.83 28.94
CA ILE A 194 -1.69 3.86 28.98
C ILE A 194 -1.15 2.78 29.92
N GLY A 195 -1.81 2.54 31.07
CA GLY A 195 -1.54 1.42 31.99
C GLY A 195 -0.13 1.38 32.57
N GLU A 196 0.57 2.52 32.64
CA GLU A 196 1.86 2.65 33.29
C GLU A 196 1.70 3.08 34.75
N GLN A 197 2.59 2.59 35.63
CA GLN A 197 2.66 3.06 37.00
C GLN A 197 3.30 4.44 36.98
N ASP A 198 2.72 5.40 37.78
CA ASP A 198 3.18 6.78 37.91
C ASP A 198 2.85 7.76 36.76
N ILE A 199 1.79 7.50 35.95
CA ILE A 199 1.34 8.43 34.91
C ILE A 199 0.54 9.64 35.46
N GLU A 200 0.04 9.57 36.69
CA GLU A 200 -0.78 10.60 37.35
C GLU A 200 -0.19 12.00 37.26
N PRO A 201 1.13 12.22 37.56
CA PRO A 201 1.74 13.55 37.43
C PRO A 201 1.69 14.11 36.00
N LEU A 202 1.86 13.25 35.00
CA LEU A 202 1.83 13.65 33.61
C LEU A 202 0.41 14.01 33.15
N LEU A 203 -0.61 13.26 33.60
CA LEU A 203 -2.02 13.55 33.33
C LEU A 203 -2.44 14.89 33.99
N GLN A 204 -1.98 15.16 35.19
CA GLN A 204 -2.22 16.43 35.87
C GLN A 204 -1.52 17.59 35.18
N ALA A 205 -0.26 17.42 34.79
CA ALA A 205 0.48 18.42 33.99
C ALA A 205 -0.22 18.74 32.68
N ALA A 206 -0.67 17.71 31.94
CA ALA A 206 -1.39 17.86 30.67
C ALA A 206 -2.73 18.63 30.82
N ASN A 207 -3.34 18.58 32.01
CA ASN A 207 -4.62 19.25 32.32
C ASN A 207 -4.44 20.62 33.03
N SER A 208 -3.19 21.03 33.27
CA SER A 208 -2.87 22.32 33.86
C SER A 208 -2.89 23.47 32.85
N ASP A 209 -2.90 24.72 33.36
CA ASP A 209 -2.75 25.92 32.53
C ASP A 209 -1.26 26.36 32.43
N SER A 210 -0.30 25.49 32.70
CA SER A 210 1.14 25.78 32.68
C SER A 210 1.71 25.71 31.26
N GLU A 211 2.88 26.30 31.02
CA GLU A 211 3.60 26.20 29.76
C GLU A 211 3.99 24.75 29.42
N ASP A 212 4.12 23.90 30.44
CA ASP A 212 4.48 22.49 30.31
C ASP A 212 3.29 21.60 29.87
N ALA A 213 2.05 22.11 29.91
CA ALA A 213 0.85 21.33 29.60
C ALA A 213 0.88 20.78 28.12
N GLN A 214 1.41 21.57 27.20
CA GLN A 214 1.51 21.15 25.80
C GLN A 214 2.55 20.04 25.63
N SER A 215 3.68 20.13 26.32
CA SER A 215 4.71 19.08 26.32
C SER A 215 4.19 17.79 26.92
N ALA A 216 3.49 17.87 28.07
CA ALA A 216 2.88 16.72 28.72
C ALA A 216 1.82 16.03 27.83
N ARG A 217 1.00 16.81 27.12
CA ARG A 217 0.03 16.26 26.15
C ARG A 217 0.72 15.55 24.99
N GLN A 218 1.80 16.10 24.45
CA GLN A 218 2.57 15.47 23.40
C GLN A 218 3.19 14.15 23.85
N GLU A 219 3.67 14.09 25.08
CA GLU A 219 4.22 12.89 25.69
C GLU A 219 3.15 11.82 25.86
N LEU A 220 1.96 12.17 26.38
CA LEU A 220 0.82 11.26 26.48
C LEU A 220 0.37 10.73 25.11
N VAL A 221 0.33 11.58 24.09
CA VAL A 221 0.05 11.16 22.70
C VAL A 221 1.10 10.18 22.23
N SER A 222 2.39 10.43 22.48
CA SER A 222 3.46 9.51 22.11
C SER A 222 3.30 8.15 22.79
N MET A 223 3.00 8.13 24.09
CA MET A 223 2.77 6.89 24.87
C MET A 223 1.58 6.09 24.32
N LEU A 224 0.45 6.77 24.04
CA LEU A 224 -0.73 6.14 23.44
C LEU A 224 -0.42 5.55 22.07
N MET A 225 0.28 6.32 21.22
CA MET A 225 0.68 5.88 19.87
C MET A 225 1.69 4.74 19.91
N ASP A 226 2.61 4.74 20.87
CA ASP A 226 3.60 3.69 21.04
C ASP A 226 2.97 2.38 21.52
N ARG A 227 1.98 2.47 22.40
CA ARG A 227 1.32 1.28 22.97
C ARG A 227 0.26 0.68 22.04
N HIS A 228 -0.56 1.53 21.43
CA HIS A 228 -1.73 1.10 20.68
C HIS A 228 -1.61 1.35 19.17
N GLY A 229 -0.71 2.24 18.74
CA GLY A 229 -0.58 2.62 17.34
C GLY A 229 0.36 1.72 16.53
N THR A 230 0.18 1.75 15.23
CA THR A 230 1.11 1.18 14.24
C THR A 230 2.13 2.22 13.77
N SER A 231 2.24 3.37 14.45
CA SER A 231 3.02 4.54 14.04
C SER A 231 4.52 4.30 13.94
N ARG A 232 5.05 3.27 14.61
CA ARG A 232 6.47 2.89 14.50
C ARG A 232 6.80 2.16 13.20
N VAL A 233 5.80 1.53 12.59
CA VAL A 233 6.00 0.66 11.41
C VAL A 233 5.21 1.13 10.18
N LEU A 234 4.22 2.02 10.34
CA LEU A 234 3.38 2.51 9.26
C LEU A 234 3.45 4.03 9.11
N PHE A 235 3.95 4.49 7.98
CA PHE A 235 3.97 5.91 7.60
C PHE A 235 3.03 6.14 6.42
N ARG A 236 2.10 7.08 6.57
CA ARG A 236 1.12 7.40 5.52
C ARG A 236 1.10 8.89 5.23
N ASN A 237 1.43 9.25 4.00
CA ASN A 237 1.21 10.59 3.47
C ASN A 237 -0.16 10.67 2.80
N THR A 238 -1.02 11.56 3.29
CA THR A 238 -2.31 11.85 2.66
C THR A 238 -2.21 13.17 1.90
N ARG A 239 -2.92 13.26 0.76
CA ARG A 239 -2.93 14.50 -0.06
C ARG A 239 -3.41 15.72 0.73
N ASN A 240 -4.30 15.52 1.70
CA ASN A 240 -4.81 16.60 2.56
C ASN A 240 -3.75 17.12 3.55
N GLY A 241 -2.76 16.31 3.91
CA GLY A 241 -1.67 16.68 4.81
C GLY A 241 -0.51 17.40 4.11
N VAL A 242 -0.40 17.30 2.79
CA VAL A 242 0.71 17.89 2.01
C VAL A 242 0.25 19.19 1.37
N LYS A 243 0.90 20.31 1.78
CA LYS A 243 0.61 21.64 1.21
C LYS A 243 1.07 21.72 -0.26
N GLY A 244 0.25 22.35 -1.11
CA GLY A 244 0.60 22.58 -2.52
C GLY A 244 0.12 21.50 -3.49
N PHE A 245 -0.57 20.46 -3.04
CA PHE A 245 -1.24 19.53 -3.93
C PHE A 245 -2.42 20.21 -4.65
N PRO A 246 -2.54 20.06 -5.99
CA PRO A 246 -3.70 20.58 -6.71
C PRO A 246 -4.97 19.89 -6.26
N LYS A 247 -6.04 20.67 -6.10
CA LYS A 247 -7.36 20.12 -5.77
C LYS A 247 -7.87 19.30 -6.96
N ARG A 248 -8.49 18.17 -6.64
CA ARG A 248 -9.24 17.41 -7.64
C ARG A 248 -10.67 17.92 -7.67
N GLU A 249 -11.13 18.30 -8.86
CA GLU A 249 -12.50 18.69 -9.12
C GLU A 249 -13.16 17.60 -9.97
N LEU A 250 -14.29 17.09 -9.50
CA LEU A 250 -15.06 16.10 -10.24
C LEU A 250 -16.10 16.84 -11.10
N HIS A 251 -15.92 16.78 -12.42
CA HIS A 251 -16.89 17.25 -13.39
C HIS A 251 -17.65 16.06 -13.97
N THR A 252 -18.91 15.91 -13.59
CA THR A 252 -19.78 14.85 -14.11
C THR A 252 -20.56 15.35 -15.31
N ILE A 253 -20.52 14.58 -16.39
CA ILE A 253 -21.28 14.89 -17.62
C ILE A 253 -22.28 13.77 -17.85
N LYS A 254 -23.56 14.13 -17.93
CA LYS A 254 -24.63 13.18 -18.24
C LYS A 254 -24.71 12.99 -19.74
N LEU A 255 -24.47 11.78 -20.19
CA LEU A 255 -24.61 11.37 -21.58
C LEU A 255 -25.87 10.50 -21.75
N PRO A 256 -26.58 10.58 -22.90
CA PRO A 256 -27.75 9.76 -23.15
C PRO A 256 -27.32 8.29 -23.31
N LEU A 257 -28.12 7.37 -22.79
CA LEU A 257 -27.90 5.94 -23.02
C LEU A 257 -28.42 5.55 -24.40
N PRO A 258 -27.58 5.05 -25.32
CA PRO A 258 -28.01 4.63 -26.66
C PRO A 258 -29.09 3.55 -26.67
N THR A 259 -29.97 3.58 -27.66
CA THR A 259 -31.05 2.60 -27.80
C THR A 259 -30.52 1.16 -27.96
N GLN A 260 -29.36 0.99 -28.58
CA GLN A 260 -28.66 -0.29 -28.73
C GLN A 260 -28.35 -0.89 -27.37
N TYR A 261 -27.78 -0.10 -26.45
CA TYR A 261 -27.50 -0.55 -25.08
C TYR A 261 -28.77 -0.81 -24.29
N GLN A 262 -29.80 0.04 -24.45
CA GLN A 262 -31.09 -0.19 -23.78
C GLN A 262 -31.71 -1.53 -24.20
N THR A 263 -31.59 -1.90 -25.47
CA THR A 263 -32.09 -3.18 -25.98
C THR A 263 -31.29 -4.35 -25.42
N ALA A 264 -29.97 -4.29 -25.50
CA ALA A 264 -29.08 -5.34 -24.98
C ALA A 264 -29.29 -5.56 -23.45
N ILE A 265 -29.38 -4.49 -22.67
CA ILE A 265 -29.65 -4.56 -21.22
C ILE A 265 -31.01 -5.19 -20.92
N LYS A 266 -32.07 -4.84 -21.68
CA LYS A 266 -33.37 -5.46 -21.51
C LYS A 266 -33.37 -6.96 -21.80
N VAL A 267 -32.73 -7.37 -22.88
CA VAL A 267 -32.61 -8.78 -23.27
C VAL A 267 -31.78 -9.54 -22.26
N SER A 268 -30.61 -9.01 -21.86
CA SER A 268 -29.76 -9.62 -20.83
C SER A 268 -30.48 -9.74 -19.49
N GLY A 269 -31.28 -8.75 -19.10
CA GLY A 269 -32.09 -8.78 -17.87
C GLY A 269 -33.16 -9.87 -17.88
N ILE A 270 -33.73 -10.19 -19.04
CA ILE A 270 -34.71 -11.30 -19.22
C ILE A 270 -34.01 -12.66 -19.15
N MET A 271 -32.80 -12.78 -19.76
CA MET A 271 -32.05 -14.03 -19.80
C MET A 271 -31.23 -14.28 -18.51
N GLY A 272 -30.90 -13.23 -17.78
CA GLY A 272 -29.99 -13.26 -16.61
C GLY A 272 -30.66 -13.40 -15.25
N ALA A 273 -31.80 -14.06 -15.12
CA ALA A 273 -32.56 -14.24 -13.88
C ALA A 273 -31.78 -14.87 -12.70
N ARG A 274 -30.52 -15.29 -12.91
CA ARG A 274 -29.64 -15.90 -11.90
C ARG A 274 -28.48 -15.01 -11.41
N LYS A 275 -28.31 -13.77 -11.95
CA LYS A 275 -27.23 -12.86 -11.51
C LYS A 275 -27.62 -12.16 -10.21
N SER A 276 -26.64 -11.96 -9.30
CA SER A 276 -26.84 -11.17 -8.07
C SER A 276 -27.21 -9.72 -8.36
N ALA A 277 -27.73 -8.98 -7.38
CA ALA A 277 -28.02 -7.54 -7.53
C ALA A 277 -26.73 -6.73 -7.77
N GLU A 278 -25.61 -7.14 -7.17
CA GLU A 278 -24.31 -6.52 -7.33
C GLU A 278 -23.73 -6.74 -8.73
N ASP A 279 -23.83 -7.97 -9.26
CA ASP A 279 -23.39 -8.26 -10.62
C ASP A 279 -24.18 -7.47 -11.67
N ARG A 280 -25.48 -7.34 -11.47
CA ARG A 280 -26.33 -6.50 -12.35
C ARG A 280 -25.97 -5.03 -12.30
N ALA A 281 -25.68 -4.48 -11.10
CA ALA A 281 -25.24 -3.10 -10.96
C ALA A 281 -23.87 -2.88 -11.62
N ARG A 282 -22.96 -3.85 -11.50
CA ARG A 282 -21.66 -3.83 -12.14
C ARG A 282 -21.74 -3.91 -13.67
N ASP A 283 -22.58 -4.78 -14.19
CA ASP A 283 -22.85 -4.91 -15.63
C ASP A 283 -23.39 -3.58 -16.22
N MET A 284 -24.23 -2.86 -15.48
CA MET A 284 -24.76 -1.57 -15.93
C MET A 284 -23.70 -0.46 -16.05
N LEU A 285 -22.54 -0.61 -15.38
CA LEU A 285 -21.42 0.33 -15.54
C LEU A 285 -20.69 0.14 -16.87
N TYR A 286 -20.82 -1.03 -17.51
CA TYR A 286 -20.14 -1.40 -18.74
C TYR A 286 -21.15 -1.86 -19.81
N PRO A 287 -22.02 -0.98 -20.29
CA PRO A 287 -23.08 -1.34 -21.23
C PRO A 287 -22.55 -1.85 -22.57
N GLU A 288 -21.31 -1.47 -22.96
CA GLU A 288 -20.62 -1.99 -24.12
C GLU A 288 -20.34 -3.48 -24.03
N ARG A 289 -20.03 -4.01 -22.83
CA ARG A 289 -19.81 -5.45 -22.63
C ARG A 289 -21.10 -6.24 -22.82
N ILE A 290 -22.21 -5.74 -22.26
CA ILE A 290 -23.53 -6.37 -22.44
C ILE A 290 -23.91 -6.37 -23.93
N TYR A 291 -23.60 -5.28 -24.64
CA TYR A 291 -23.86 -5.18 -26.06
C TYR A 291 -23.00 -6.17 -26.88
N GLN A 292 -21.74 -6.34 -26.56
CA GLN A 292 -20.85 -7.32 -27.19
C GLN A 292 -21.28 -8.77 -26.90
N GLU A 293 -21.73 -9.07 -25.67
CA GLU A 293 -22.32 -10.39 -25.35
C GLU A 293 -23.59 -10.68 -26.17
N PHE A 294 -24.35 -9.63 -26.53
CA PHE A 294 -25.58 -9.75 -27.29
C PHE A 294 -25.37 -9.83 -28.82
N GLU A 295 -24.51 -8.97 -29.37
CA GLU A 295 -24.26 -8.86 -30.83
C GLU A 295 -23.02 -9.63 -31.32
N GLY A 296 -22.16 -10.08 -30.40
CA GLY A 296 -20.88 -10.75 -30.65
C GLY A 296 -19.65 -9.87 -30.43
N ASP A 297 -18.50 -10.51 -30.26
CA ASP A 297 -17.23 -9.86 -29.87
C ASP A 297 -16.74 -8.82 -30.88
N ASN A 298 -17.16 -8.93 -32.15
CA ASN A 298 -16.79 -8.00 -33.22
C ASN A 298 -17.73 -6.79 -33.34
N ALA A 299 -18.68 -6.63 -32.40
CA ALA A 299 -19.63 -5.51 -32.42
C ALA A 299 -18.92 -4.16 -32.20
N THR A 300 -19.12 -3.24 -33.15
CA THR A 300 -18.45 -1.92 -33.16
C THR A 300 -19.23 -0.90 -32.34
N TRP A 301 -19.28 -1.08 -31.02
CA TRP A 301 -20.01 -0.24 -30.08
C TRP A 301 -19.53 1.22 -30.08
N TRP A 302 -18.27 1.47 -30.35
CA TRP A 302 -17.68 2.82 -30.37
C TRP A 302 -18.24 3.74 -31.45
N ASN A 303 -18.92 3.21 -32.47
CA ASN A 303 -19.52 4.02 -33.53
C ASN A 303 -20.75 4.83 -33.10
N PHE A 304 -21.41 4.42 -32.02
CA PHE A 304 -22.62 5.08 -31.54
C PHE A 304 -22.56 5.46 -30.06
N ASP A 305 -21.48 5.11 -29.35
CA ASP A 305 -21.34 5.42 -27.92
C ASP A 305 -21.04 6.92 -27.74
N PRO A 306 -21.89 7.66 -27.04
CA PRO A 306 -21.72 9.09 -26.84
C PRO A 306 -20.50 9.44 -25.99
N ARG A 307 -19.94 8.47 -25.24
CA ARG A 307 -18.70 8.66 -24.49
C ARG A 307 -17.51 8.84 -25.44
N VAL A 308 -17.50 8.12 -26.56
CA VAL A 308 -16.46 8.22 -27.59
C VAL A 308 -16.52 9.57 -28.28
N GLU A 309 -17.72 9.99 -28.73
CA GLU A 309 -17.91 11.29 -29.37
C GLU A 309 -17.52 12.44 -28.41
N TRP A 310 -17.96 12.37 -27.17
CA TRP A 310 -17.60 13.36 -26.15
C TRP A 310 -16.09 13.40 -25.93
N LEU A 311 -15.42 12.25 -25.78
CA LEU A 311 -13.99 12.17 -25.55
C LEU A 311 -13.20 12.77 -26.73
N MET A 312 -13.58 12.44 -27.96
CA MET A 312 -12.96 12.99 -29.16
C MET A 312 -13.12 14.51 -29.26
N GLY A 313 -14.29 15.02 -28.91
CA GLY A 313 -14.56 16.46 -28.81
C GLY A 313 -13.72 17.14 -27.74
N TYR A 314 -13.64 16.52 -26.56
CA TYR A 314 -12.83 17.00 -25.44
C TYR A 314 -11.33 17.05 -25.80
N LEU A 315 -10.77 15.98 -26.32
CA LEU A 315 -9.36 15.92 -26.76
C LEU A 315 -9.05 16.94 -27.87
N THR A 316 -10.00 17.15 -28.78
CA THR A 316 -9.84 18.13 -29.87
C THR A 316 -9.79 19.57 -29.36
N SER A 317 -10.63 19.89 -28.36
CA SER A 317 -10.68 21.22 -27.76
C SER A 317 -9.54 21.51 -26.76
N HIS A 318 -8.88 20.46 -26.23
CA HIS A 318 -7.83 20.56 -25.22
C HIS A 318 -6.45 20.07 -25.71
N ARG A 319 -6.12 20.28 -26.99
CA ARG A 319 -4.87 19.78 -27.62
C ARG A 319 -3.58 20.24 -26.95
N SER A 320 -3.61 21.36 -26.22
CA SER A 320 -2.46 21.88 -25.48
C SER A 320 -2.30 21.31 -24.06
N GLN A 321 -3.27 20.54 -23.60
CA GLN A 321 -3.27 19.97 -22.24
C GLN A 321 -2.90 18.48 -22.27
N LYS A 322 -2.26 18.01 -21.20
CA LYS A 322 -2.03 16.59 -20.99
C LYS A 322 -3.30 15.97 -20.43
N VAL A 323 -3.85 14.99 -21.12
CA VAL A 323 -5.06 14.26 -20.73
C VAL A 323 -4.70 12.81 -20.48
N LEU A 324 -5.09 12.28 -19.33
CA LEU A 324 -5.00 10.86 -19.01
C LEU A 324 -6.41 10.27 -19.13
N VAL A 325 -6.56 9.31 -20.02
CA VAL A 325 -7.79 8.52 -20.19
C VAL A 325 -7.59 7.18 -19.48
N ILE A 326 -8.53 6.81 -18.62
CA ILE A 326 -8.49 5.58 -17.82
C ILE A 326 -9.70 4.73 -18.15
#